data_4bb4108d216924e9391cb7380c9bb83a
#
_entry.id   4bb4108d216924e9391cb7380c9bb83a
#
_cell.length_a   1.000
_cell.length_b   1.000
_cell.length_c   1.000
_cell.angle_alpha   90.00
_cell.angle_beta   90.00
_cell.angle_gamma   90.00
#
_symmetry.space_group_name_H-M   'P 1'
#
loop_
_entity.id
_entity.type
_entity.pdbx_description
1 polymer ?
#
loop_
_entity_poly.entity_id
_entity_poly.type
_entity_poly.pdbx_seq_one_letter_code
_entity_poly.pdbx_strand_id
1 'polypeptide(L)'
;MTTFPGSPRLIKGGIVLIDAGTAAIKRVIVLQYSPDTISRTLQVQGVGESGDRSEALRLKGAPVETIKLEAEIDATDQLEFPDRNPSAMQFGIFPQLAALETLIYPTGAQLNNSNRLAKMGTLEIVPMETPLALFVWSKTRILPVRVTELSITEEAFDPNLNPIRAKVSLGLRVLSVNDLGFDHKGGGLFMNYLQQKENFVQMNGGILSALGITGIP
;
A
#
# COMPACT_ATOMS: atom_id res chain seq x y z
N MET A 1 -22.70 -10.25 5.94
CA MET A 1 -21.84 -11.45 5.68
C MET A 1 -22.56 -12.67 6.16
N THR A 2 -23.09 -13.44 5.25
CA THR A 2 -23.65 -14.77 5.53
C THR A 2 -22.46 -15.71 5.75
N THR A 3 -22.05 -15.89 6.99
CA THR A 3 -21.05 -16.91 7.33
C THR A 3 -21.74 -18.25 7.48
N PHE A 4 -21.61 -19.10 6.49
CA PHE A 4 -21.90 -20.51 6.69
C PHE A 4 -21.06 -21.04 7.85
N PRO A 5 -21.65 -21.81 8.79
CA PRO A 5 -20.87 -22.47 9.83
C PRO A 5 -19.80 -23.36 9.17
N GLY A 6 -18.53 -23.10 9.45
CA GLY A 6 -17.41 -23.83 8.85
C GLY A 6 -16.72 -23.17 7.65
N SER A 7 -17.20 -22.02 7.18
CA SER A 7 -16.48 -21.24 6.16
C SER A 7 -15.13 -20.76 6.70
N PRO A 8 -14.01 -20.96 5.98
CA PRO A 8 -12.72 -20.44 6.42
C PRO A 8 -12.78 -18.92 6.51
N ARG A 9 -12.25 -18.34 7.59
CA ARG A 9 -12.08 -16.91 7.69
C ARG A 9 -11.01 -16.46 6.69
N LEU A 10 -11.44 -15.84 5.61
CA LEU A 10 -10.52 -15.26 4.63
C LEU A 10 -9.81 -14.06 5.26
N ILE A 11 -8.48 -14.09 5.22
CA ILE A 11 -7.66 -12.95 5.60
C ILE A 11 -7.75 -11.94 4.47
N LYS A 12 -8.07 -10.69 4.82
CA LYS A 12 -8.15 -9.58 3.87
C LYS A 12 -6.88 -8.76 3.92
N GLY A 13 -6.40 -8.34 2.76
CA GLY A 13 -5.35 -7.35 2.66
C GLY A 13 -5.86 -5.95 2.99
N GLY A 14 -4.96 -5.00 3.20
CA GLY A 14 -5.35 -3.63 3.49
C GLY A 14 -4.18 -2.66 3.64
N ILE A 15 -4.52 -1.43 3.97
CA ILE A 15 -3.57 -0.36 4.27
C ILE A 15 -3.75 0.07 5.72
N VAL A 16 -2.66 0.14 6.45
CA VAL A 16 -2.64 0.60 7.85
C VAL A 16 -1.83 1.88 7.91
N LEU A 17 -2.43 2.94 8.42
CA LEU A 17 -1.71 4.19 8.71
C LEU A 17 -1.22 4.15 10.15
N ILE A 18 0.06 4.40 10.31
CA ILE A 18 0.69 4.50 11.63
C ILE A 18 1.38 5.85 11.81
N ASP A 19 1.52 6.24 13.04
CA ASP A 19 2.40 7.33 13.42
C ASP A 19 3.86 6.88 13.30
N ALA A 20 4.69 7.63 12.58
CA ALA A 20 6.06 7.24 12.32
C ALA A 20 6.93 7.20 13.58
N GLY A 21 6.67 8.10 14.56
CA GLY A 21 7.43 8.20 15.80
C GLY A 21 6.98 7.22 16.87
N THR A 22 5.66 7.09 17.08
CA THR A 22 5.08 6.28 18.18
C THR A 22 4.66 4.88 17.74
N ALA A 23 4.61 4.62 16.44
CA ALA A 23 4.03 3.41 15.84
C ALA A 23 2.53 3.18 16.18
N ALA A 24 1.85 4.18 16.73
CA ALA A 24 0.42 4.09 17.04
C ALA A 24 -0.40 3.98 15.75
N ILE A 25 -1.36 3.08 15.74
CA ILE A 25 -2.27 2.89 14.60
C ILE A 25 -3.23 4.08 14.56
N LYS A 26 -3.19 4.84 13.46
CA LYS A 26 -4.10 5.97 13.20
C LYS A 26 -5.35 5.53 12.45
N ARG A 27 -5.21 4.61 11.49
CA ARG A 27 -6.33 4.12 10.68
C ARG A 27 -6.01 2.75 10.08
N VAL A 28 -7.04 1.94 9.93
CA VAL A 28 -6.99 0.67 9.21
C VAL A 28 -8.01 0.71 8.08
N ILE A 29 -7.57 0.50 6.86
CA ILE A 29 -8.39 0.41 5.66
C ILE A 29 -8.29 -1.03 5.17
N VAL A 30 -9.35 -1.79 5.33
CA VAL A 30 -9.43 -3.18 4.90
C VAL A 30 -10.02 -3.22 3.49
N LEU A 31 -9.39 -3.94 2.58
CA LEU A 31 -9.97 -4.18 1.25
C LEU A 31 -11.19 -5.09 1.41
N GLN A 32 -12.32 -4.68 0.87
CA GLN A 32 -13.58 -5.43 1.03
C GLN A 32 -13.48 -6.80 0.37
N TYR A 33 -12.99 -6.83 -0.86
CA TYR A 33 -12.65 -8.04 -1.61
C TYR A 33 -11.14 -8.11 -1.80
N SER A 34 -10.60 -9.33 -1.74
CA SER A 34 -9.19 -9.54 -2.09
C SER A 34 -9.07 -9.43 -3.61
N PRO A 35 -8.21 -8.56 -4.15
CA PRO A 35 -7.99 -8.51 -5.59
C PRO A 35 -7.45 -9.84 -6.11
N ASP A 36 -7.91 -10.25 -7.29
CA ASP A 36 -7.48 -11.48 -7.95
C ASP A 36 -6.01 -11.44 -8.34
N THR A 37 -5.51 -10.23 -8.65
CA THR A 37 -4.14 -10.02 -9.10
C THR A 37 -3.46 -8.88 -8.35
N ILE A 38 -2.17 -9.09 -8.05
CA ILE A 38 -1.25 -8.04 -7.61
C ILE A 38 -0.07 -8.04 -8.56
N SER A 39 0.12 -6.94 -9.28
CA SER A 39 1.29 -6.73 -10.12
C SER A 39 2.41 -6.08 -9.31
N ARG A 40 3.63 -6.59 -9.47
CA ARG A 40 4.83 -6.05 -8.82
C ARG A 40 5.92 -5.84 -9.85
N THR A 41 6.47 -4.64 -9.88
CA THR A 41 7.61 -4.28 -10.73
C THR A 41 8.78 -3.89 -9.83
N LEU A 42 9.93 -4.51 -10.06
CA LEU A 42 11.17 -4.21 -9.33
C LEU A 42 12.16 -3.62 -10.34
N GLN A 43 12.49 -2.35 -10.16
CA GLN A 43 13.49 -1.67 -10.96
C GLN A 43 14.83 -1.71 -10.23
N VAL A 44 15.79 -2.40 -10.84
CA VAL A 44 17.15 -2.53 -10.29
C VAL A 44 17.85 -1.17 -10.29
N GLN A 45 18.54 -0.88 -9.18
CA GLN A 45 19.39 0.30 -9.06
C GLN A 45 20.86 -0.11 -9.25
N GLY A 46 21.27 -0.22 -10.51
CA GLY A 46 22.67 -0.44 -10.87
C GLY A 46 23.51 0.85 -10.76
N VAL A 47 24.82 0.71 -10.69
CA VAL A 47 25.77 1.80 -10.92
C VAL A 47 25.70 2.10 -12.43
N GLY A 48 25.61 3.39 -12.83
CA GLY A 48 25.35 3.80 -14.21
C GLY A 48 26.29 3.15 -15.22
N GLU A 49 25.80 2.97 -16.44
CA GLU A 49 26.49 2.33 -17.58
C GLU A 49 27.68 3.15 -18.14
N SER A 50 28.48 3.74 -17.28
CA SER A 50 29.69 4.45 -17.72
C SER A 50 30.89 3.52 -17.84
N GLY A 51 30.79 2.56 -18.77
CA GLY A 51 31.97 1.95 -19.41
C GLY A 51 32.97 1.13 -18.59
N ASP A 52 32.90 1.14 -17.27
CA ASP A 52 33.87 0.44 -16.44
C ASP A 52 33.42 -1.01 -16.16
N ARG A 53 34.20 -1.98 -16.65
CA ARG A 53 33.92 -3.43 -16.52
C ARG A 53 33.74 -3.88 -15.05
N SER A 54 34.26 -3.12 -14.11
CA SER A 54 34.18 -3.41 -12.66
C SER A 54 32.79 -3.11 -12.06
N GLU A 55 31.91 -2.38 -12.73
CA GLU A 55 30.63 -1.90 -12.20
C GLU A 55 29.42 -2.76 -12.58
N ALA A 56 29.59 -3.69 -13.52
CA ALA A 56 28.51 -4.49 -14.11
C ALA A 56 27.68 -5.30 -13.08
N LEU A 57 28.28 -5.70 -11.95
CA LEU A 57 27.63 -6.49 -10.89
C LEU A 57 27.36 -5.69 -9.61
N ARG A 58 27.57 -4.36 -9.63
CA ARG A 58 27.38 -3.52 -8.44
C ARG A 58 25.99 -2.93 -8.39
N LEU A 59 25.34 -3.02 -7.21
CA LEU A 59 24.07 -2.41 -6.90
C LEU A 59 24.27 -1.19 -5.99
N LYS A 60 23.56 -0.09 -6.27
CA LYS A 60 23.55 1.12 -5.44
C LYS A 60 22.70 0.96 -4.18
N GLY A 61 21.79 -0.01 -4.16
CA GLY A 61 20.87 -0.25 -3.06
C GLY A 61 19.71 -1.16 -3.45
N ALA A 62 18.69 -1.16 -2.61
CA ALA A 62 17.48 -1.94 -2.86
C ALA A 62 16.78 -1.48 -4.15
N PRO A 63 16.16 -2.40 -4.91
CA PRO A 63 15.39 -2.03 -6.09
C PRO A 63 14.20 -1.14 -5.71
N VAL A 64 13.79 -0.26 -6.62
CA VAL A 64 12.52 0.44 -6.50
C VAL A 64 11.40 -0.54 -6.80
N GLU A 65 10.64 -0.90 -5.79
CA GLU A 65 9.51 -1.83 -5.92
C GLU A 65 8.20 -1.03 -6.03
N THR A 66 7.44 -1.27 -7.08
CA THR A 66 6.10 -0.71 -7.30
C THR A 66 5.09 -1.84 -7.29
N ILE A 67 3.98 -1.66 -6.58
CA ILE A 67 2.86 -2.59 -6.51
C ILE A 67 1.65 -1.92 -7.14
N LYS A 68 0.97 -2.62 -8.03
CA LYS A 68 -0.32 -2.22 -8.58
C LYS A 68 -1.36 -3.28 -8.26
N LEU A 69 -2.53 -2.83 -7.83
CA LEU A 69 -3.68 -3.70 -7.55
C LEU A 69 -4.98 -2.97 -7.85
N GLU A 70 -6.02 -3.74 -8.15
CA GLU A 70 -7.38 -3.25 -8.32
C GLU A 70 -8.25 -3.82 -7.20
N ALA A 71 -8.95 -2.96 -6.50
CA ALA A 71 -9.87 -3.32 -5.43
C ALA A 71 -11.30 -2.92 -5.83
N GLU A 72 -12.25 -3.76 -5.48
CA GLU A 72 -13.68 -3.47 -5.66
C GLU A 72 -14.31 -3.18 -4.30
N ILE A 73 -15.18 -2.17 -4.27
CA ILE A 73 -15.98 -1.79 -3.11
C ILE A 73 -17.44 -1.83 -3.56
N ASP A 74 -18.27 -2.58 -2.82
CA ASP A 74 -19.67 -2.77 -3.15
C ASP A 74 -20.51 -2.77 -1.86
N ALA A 75 -21.52 -1.91 -1.81
CA ALA A 75 -22.42 -1.81 -0.67
C ALA A 75 -23.67 -2.70 -0.81
N THR A 76 -23.83 -3.47 -1.89
CA THR A 76 -25.05 -4.24 -2.16
C THR A 76 -25.45 -5.12 -0.98
N ASP A 77 -24.51 -5.89 -0.42
CA ASP A 77 -24.76 -6.73 0.76
C ASP A 77 -25.15 -5.93 2.01
N GLN A 78 -24.64 -4.69 2.13
CA GLN A 78 -24.95 -3.81 3.27
C GLN A 78 -26.35 -3.19 3.11
N LEU A 79 -26.73 -2.86 1.89
CA LEU A 79 -28.03 -2.28 1.56
C LEU A 79 -29.19 -3.29 1.68
N GLU A 80 -28.88 -4.60 1.63
CA GLU A 80 -29.87 -5.65 1.92
C GLU A 80 -30.36 -5.59 3.39
N PHE A 81 -29.53 -5.08 4.30
CA PHE A 81 -29.83 -4.95 5.73
C PHE A 81 -29.73 -3.50 6.21
N PRO A 82 -30.66 -2.60 5.79
CA PRO A 82 -30.57 -1.16 6.03
C PRO A 82 -30.49 -0.78 7.51
N ASP A 83 -31.27 -1.45 8.36
CA ASP A 83 -31.32 -1.17 9.80
C ASP A 83 -29.99 -1.42 10.51
N ARG A 84 -29.16 -2.30 9.95
CA ARG A 84 -27.84 -2.63 10.47
C ARG A 84 -26.72 -1.79 9.86
N ASN A 85 -26.98 -1.12 8.75
CA ASN A 85 -26.01 -0.37 7.96
C ASN A 85 -26.48 1.06 7.63
N PRO A 86 -26.82 1.89 8.64
CA PRO A 86 -27.39 3.22 8.39
C PRO A 86 -26.43 4.13 7.60
N SER A 87 -25.11 3.98 7.75
CA SER A 87 -24.11 4.75 6.99
C SER A 87 -24.13 4.41 5.50
N ALA A 88 -24.27 3.14 5.14
CA ALA A 88 -24.37 2.72 3.73
C ALA A 88 -25.69 3.20 3.11
N MET A 89 -26.78 3.23 3.88
CA MET A 89 -28.08 3.77 3.44
C MET A 89 -28.02 5.27 3.18
N GLN A 90 -27.27 6.01 3.97
CA GLN A 90 -27.22 7.47 3.89
C GLN A 90 -26.21 7.97 2.86
N PHE A 91 -25.07 7.29 2.74
CA PHE A 91 -23.90 7.79 2.00
C PHE A 91 -23.33 6.78 0.97
N GLY A 92 -23.96 5.61 0.80
CA GLY A 92 -23.40 4.56 -0.05
C GLY A 92 -22.01 4.14 0.43
N ILE A 93 -21.06 4.08 -0.50
CA ILE A 93 -19.64 3.73 -0.25
C ILE A 93 -18.75 4.97 -0.04
N PHE A 94 -19.29 6.19 0.03
CA PHE A 94 -18.50 7.40 0.25
C PHE A 94 -17.54 7.32 1.45
N PRO A 95 -17.94 6.76 2.61
CA PRO A 95 -17.01 6.64 3.74
C PRO A 95 -15.79 5.78 3.44
N GLN A 96 -15.93 4.73 2.63
CA GLN A 96 -14.83 3.85 2.22
C GLN A 96 -13.93 4.56 1.19
N LEU A 97 -14.53 5.27 0.22
CA LEU A 97 -13.77 6.07 -0.75
C LEU A 97 -13.01 7.19 -0.08
N ALA A 98 -13.64 7.95 0.81
CA ALA A 98 -13.00 9.02 1.58
C ALA A 98 -11.82 8.49 2.44
N ALA A 99 -11.93 7.27 2.98
CA ALA A 99 -10.84 6.64 3.72
C ALA A 99 -9.62 6.39 2.82
N LEU A 100 -9.80 6.02 1.55
CA LEU A 100 -8.75 5.83 0.56
C LEU A 100 -8.21 7.18 0.04
N GLU A 101 -9.07 8.11 -0.33
CA GLU A 101 -8.69 9.42 -0.83
C GLU A 101 -7.83 10.19 0.18
N THR A 102 -8.18 10.13 1.45
CA THR A 102 -7.41 10.79 2.52
C THR A 102 -6.04 10.18 2.80
N LEU A 103 -5.63 9.12 2.08
CA LEU A 103 -4.23 8.66 2.06
C LEU A 103 -3.31 9.63 1.33
N ILE A 104 -3.84 10.37 0.36
CA ILE A 104 -3.07 11.27 -0.51
C ILE A 104 -3.35 12.75 -0.24
N TYR A 105 -4.38 13.06 0.56
CA TYR A 105 -4.68 14.44 0.95
C TYR A 105 -3.97 14.83 2.25
N PRO A 106 -3.39 16.02 2.33
CA PRO A 106 -3.05 16.61 3.62
C PRO A 106 -4.33 16.89 4.41
N THR A 107 -4.24 16.90 5.73
CA THR A 107 -5.40 17.20 6.57
C THR A 107 -5.83 18.67 6.41
N GLY A 108 -7.12 18.96 6.53
CA GLY A 108 -7.63 20.33 6.50
C GLY A 108 -6.98 21.22 7.56
N ALA A 109 -6.63 20.66 8.72
CA ALA A 109 -5.89 21.38 9.78
C ALA A 109 -4.49 21.80 9.33
N GLN A 110 -3.76 20.92 8.62
CA GLN A 110 -2.44 21.24 8.06
C GLN A 110 -2.55 22.34 7.00
N LEU A 111 -3.52 22.24 6.08
CA LEU A 111 -3.75 23.26 5.05
C LEU A 111 -4.10 24.63 5.67
N ASN A 112 -4.99 24.65 6.66
CA ASN A 112 -5.35 25.88 7.37
C ASN A 112 -4.16 26.49 8.12
N ASN A 113 -3.33 25.66 8.76
CA ASN A 113 -2.13 26.12 9.44
C ASN A 113 -1.11 26.72 8.47
N SER A 114 -0.85 26.07 7.33
CA SER A 114 0.02 26.60 6.28
C SER A 114 -0.48 27.93 5.74
N ASN A 115 -1.78 28.07 5.50
CA ASN A 115 -2.37 29.33 5.06
C ASN A 115 -2.22 30.43 6.11
N ARG A 116 -2.37 30.10 7.41
CA ARG A 116 -2.17 31.05 8.50
C ARG A 116 -0.72 31.54 8.57
N LEU A 117 0.26 30.62 8.47
CA LEU A 117 1.69 30.95 8.48
C LEU A 117 2.06 31.84 7.27
N ALA A 118 1.56 31.51 6.09
CA ALA A 118 1.76 32.31 4.88
C ALA A 118 1.23 33.75 5.04
N LYS A 119 0.04 33.91 5.66
CA LYS A 119 -0.53 35.25 5.95
C LYS A 119 0.28 36.05 6.97
N MET A 120 1.03 35.39 7.83
CA MET A 120 1.93 36.01 8.80
C MET A 120 3.31 36.35 8.23
N GLY A 121 3.51 36.16 6.91
CA GLY A 121 4.77 36.45 6.23
C GLY A 121 5.86 35.36 6.41
N THR A 122 5.53 34.22 7.01
CA THR A 122 6.43 33.09 7.12
C THR A 122 6.38 32.32 5.80
N LEU A 123 7.36 32.54 4.92
CA LEU A 123 7.45 31.91 3.59
C LEU A 123 8.03 30.49 3.62
N GLU A 124 8.13 29.86 4.76
CA GLU A 124 8.64 28.51 4.87
C GLU A 124 7.55 27.51 4.44
N ILE A 125 7.62 27.07 3.19
CA ILE A 125 6.81 25.93 2.69
C ILE A 125 7.46 24.67 3.23
N VAL A 126 7.14 24.33 4.48
CA VAL A 126 7.53 23.04 5.06
C VAL A 126 6.67 21.95 4.44
N PRO A 127 7.26 20.96 3.76
CA PRO A 127 6.50 19.80 3.27
C PRO A 127 5.73 19.16 4.42
N MET A 128 4.44 18.89 4.18
CA MET A 128 3.58 18.29 5.20
C MET A 128 3.90 16.80 5.32
N GLU A 129 4.24 16.36 6.52
CA GLU A 129 4.44 14.95 6.79
C GLU A 129 3.10 14.21 6.81
N THR A 130 3.03 13.11 6.07
CA THR A 130 1.90 12.19 6.10
C THR A 130 2.20 11.02 7.06
N PRO A 131 1.18 10.40 7.67
CA PRO A 131 1.37 9.16 8.41
C PRO A 131 2.02 8.10 7.52
N LEU A 132 2.83 7.22 8.13
CA LEU A 132 3.44 6.11 7.41
C LEU A 132 2.35 5.11 7.02
N ALA A 133 2.19 4.87 5.73
CA ALA A 133 1.29 3.86 5.22
C ALA A 133 1.99 2.50 5.13
N LEU A 134 1.35 1.46 5.62
CA LEU A 134 1.78 0.07 5.54
C LEU A 134 0.80 -0.70 4.66
N PHE A 135 1.30 -1.33 3.60
CA PHE A 135 0.54 -2.31 2.84
C PHE A 135 0.67 -3.66 3.53
N VAL A 136 -0.43 -4.16 4.05
CA VAL A 136 -0.52 -5.44 4.77
C VAL A 136 -1.25 -6.43 3.89
N TRP A 137 -0.53 -7.42 3.35
CA TRP A 137 -1.13 -8.46 2.52
C TRP A 137 -1.21 -9.81 3.24
N SER A 138 -0.20 -10.10 4.06
CA SER A 138 -0.14 -11.30 4.89
C SER A 138 0.76 -11.02 6.09
N LYS A 139 0.88 -11.99 6.99
CA LYS A 139 1.81 -11.91 8.14
C LYS A 139 3.27 -11.73 7.71
N THR A 140 3.63 -12.24 6.52
CA THR A 140 4.98 -12.18 5.96
C THR A 140 5.15 -11.06 4.94
N ARG A 141 4.10 -10.32 4.60
CA ARG A 141 4.16 -9.22 3.64
C ARG A 141 3.51 -7.97 4.24
N ILE A 142 4.30 -7.28 5.04
CA ILE A 142 3.98 -5.98 5.62
C ILE A 142 5.04 -5.00 5.12
N LEU A 143 4.63 -4.05 4.28
CA LEU A 143 5.53 -3.18 3.54
C LEU A 143 5.22 -1.71 3.85
N PRO A 144 6.22 -0.90 4.19
CA PRO A 144 6.06 0.54 4.20
C PRO A 144 5.90 1.02 2.75
N VAL A 145 4.85 1.77 2.48
CA VAL A 145 4.52 2.21 1.13
C VAL A 145 4.14 3.69 1.08
N ARG A 146 4.27 4.27 -0.10
CA ARG A 146 3.67 5.54 -0.46
C ARG A 146 2.72 5.30 -1.62
N VAL A 147 1.51 5.85 -1.54
CA VAL A 147 0.57 5.87 -2.66
C VAL A 147 1.14 6.77 -3.74
N THR A 148 1.27 6.26 -4.94
CA THR A 148 1.77 7.00 -6.13
C THR A 148 0.66 7.29 -7.11
N GLU A 149 -0.39 6.46 -7.10
CA GLU A 149 -1.52 6.58 -8.00
C GLU A 149 -2.76 6.07 -7.29
N LEU A 150 -3.87 6.80 -7.39
CA LEU A 150 -5.18 6.38 -6.94
C LEU A 150 -6.19 6.79 -8.01
N SER A 151 -6.83 5.82 -8.62
CA SER A 151 -7.91 6.03 -9.58
C SER A 151 -9.18 5.35 -9.07
N ILE A 152 -10.28 6.08 -9.08
CA ILE A 152 -11.59 5.60 -8.63
C ILE A 152 -12.55 5.72 -9.79
N THR A 153 -13.21 4.60 -10.11
CA THR A 153 -14.32 4.56 -11.06
C THR A 153 -15.57 4.18 -10.30
N GLU A 154 -16.43 5.15 -10.07
CA GLU A 154 -17.71 4.93 -9.40
C GLU A 154 -18.71 4.30 -10.39
N GLU A 155 -19.32 3.20 -9.96
CA GLU A 155 -20.31 2.44 -10.73
C GLU A 155 -21.59 2.31 -9.88
N ALA A 156 -22.77 2.37 -10.50
CA ALA A 156 -24.06 2.26 -9.86
C ALA A 156 -24.27 3.29 -8.72
N PHE A 157 -25.40 3.97 -8.78
CA PHE A 157 -25.76 5.03 -7.84
C PHE A 157 -27.16 4.78 -7.28
N ASP A 158 -27.40 5.23 -6.06
CA ASP A 158 -28.72 5.29 -5.47
C ASP A 158 -29.52 6.48 -6.05
N PRO A 159 -30.84 6.62 -5.74
CA PRO A 159 -31.64 7.75 -6.19
C PRO A 159 -31.15 9.12 -5.70
N ASN A 160 -30.31 9.17 -4.66
CA ASN A 160 -29.69 10.39 -4.13
C ASN A 160 -28.31 10.65 -4.74
N LEU A 161 -27.91 9.87 -5.75
CA LEU A 161 -26.60 9.90 -6.41
C LEU A 161 -25.43 9.51 -5.51
N ASN A 162 -25.68 8.77 -4.41
CA ASN A 162 -24.61 8.16 -3.66
C ASN A 162 -24.07 6.93 -4.41
N PRO A 163 -22.75 6.76 -4.54
CA PRO A 163 -22.19 5.59 -5.21
C PRO A 163 -22.43 4.33 -4.38
N ILE A 164 -22.87 3.26 -5.03
CA ILE A 164 -23.12 1.94 -4.42
C ILE A 164 -21.93 1.02 -4.67
N ARG A 165 -21.27 1.16 -5.83
CA ARG A 165 -20.12 0.35 -6.25
C ARG A 165 -19.04 1.23 -6.83
N ALA A 166 -17.78 0.86 -6.58
CA ALA A 166 -16.62 1.47 -7.22
C ALA A 166 -15.50 0.46 -7.44
N LYS A 167 -14.75 0.69 -8.52
CA LYS A 167 -13.45 0.08 -8.77
C LYS A 167 -12.35 1.06 -8.42
N VAL A 168 -11.39 0.61 -7.66
CA VAL A 168 -10.28 1.44 -7.17
C VAL A 168 -8.97 0.82 -7.64
N SER A 169 -8.23 1.54 -8.48
CA SER A 169 -6.87 1.18 -8.88
C SER A 169 -5.87 1.90 -7.98
N LEU A 170 -4.99 1.14 -7.35
CA LEU A 170 -3.98 1.62 -6.42
C LEU A 170 -2.59 1.33 -6.95
N GLY A 171 -1.78 2.38 -7.08
CA GLY A 171 -0.34 2.31 -7.30
C GLY A 171 0.39 2.63 -5.99
N LEU A 172 1.26 1.73 -5.56
CA LEU A 172 2.02 1.84 -4.32
C LEU A 172 3.50 1.70 -4.61
N ARG A 173 4.32 2.64 -4.15
CA ARG A 173 5.77 2.50 -4.13
C ARG A 173 6.22 2.03 -2.76
N VAL A 174 6.96 0.94 -2.71
CA VAL A 174 7.58 0.44 -1.48
C VAL A 174 8.71 1.39 -1.08
N LEU A 175 8.73 1.80 0.19
CA LEU A 175 9.77 2.64 0.75
C LEU A 175 10.86 1.76 1.35
N SER A 176 12.09 1.97 0.92
CA SER A 176 13.27 1.22 1.38
C SER A 176 14.02 1.99 2.47
N VAL A 177 15.10 1.41 2.95
CA VAL A 177 16.04 2.09 3.86
C VAL A 177 16.72 3.30 3.22
N ASN A 178 16.76 3.38 1.89
CA ASN A 178 17.28 4.55 1.17
C ASN A 178 16.30 5.73 1.22
N ASP A 179 14.99 5.45 1.39
CA ASP A 179 13.95 6.47 1.49
C ASP A 179 13.74 6.95 2.93
N LEU A 180 13.80 6.03 3.91
CA LEU A 180 13.41 6.30 5.30
C LEU A 180 14.54 6.21 6.31
N GLY A 181 15.72 5.67 5.91
CA GLY A 181 16.81 5.38 6.83
C GLY A 181 16.58 4.14 7.71
N PHE A 182 17.65 3.65 8.34
CA PHE A 182 17.62 2.41 9.16
C PHE A 182 16.93 2.62 10.52
N ASP A 183 17.08 3.79 11.12
CA ASP A 183 16.51 4.12 12.44
C ASP A 183 15.00 4.40 12.39
N HIS A 184 14.47 4.64 11.21
CA HIS A 184 13.05 4.88 11.02
C HIS A 184 12.25 3.57 11.09
N LYS A 185 11.06 3.60 11.71
CA LYS A 185 10.18 2.41 11.83
C LYS A 185 9.93 1.71 10.49
N GLY A 186 9.70 2.48 9.43
CA GLY A 186 9.51 1.95 8.08
C GLY A 186 10.75 1.26 7.53
N GLY A 187 11.94 1.80 7.80
CA GLY A 187 13.20 1.15 7.42
C GLY A 187 13.36 -0.22 8.08
N GLY A 188 13.07 -0.32 9.38
CA GLY A 188 13.07 -1.60 10.11
C GLY A 188 12.06 -2.62 9.53
N LEU A 189 10.85 -2.16 9.16
CA LEU A 189 9.85 -3.03 8.52
C LEU A 189 10.30 -3.51 7.14
N PHE A 190 10.95 -2.64 6.35
CA PHE A 190 11.54 -3.03 5.07
C PHE A 190 12.63 -4.08 5.25
N MET A 191 13.53 -3.91 6.22
CA MET A 191 14.59 -4.87 6.52
C MET A 191 14.03 -6.24 6.94
N ASN A 192 12.99 -6.25 7.78
CA ASN A 192 12.30 -7.49 8.14
C ASN A 192 11.71 -8.21 6.91
N TYR A 193 11.12 -7.44 5.99
CA TYR A 193 10.59 -7.99 4.75
C TYR A 193 11.71 -8.58 3.86
N LEU A 194 12.85 -7.88 3.74
CA LEU A 194 14.00 -8.38 2.98
C LEU A 194 14.53 -9.68 3.60
N GLN A 195 14.70 -9.72 4.90
CA GLN A 195 15.17 -10.92 5.60
C GLN A 195 14.22 -12.12 5.42
N GLN A 196 12.92 -11.88 5.40
CA GLN A 196 11.95 -12.94 5.08
C GLN A 196 12.11 -13.46 3.65
N LYS A 197 12.40 -12.59 2.67
CA LYS A 197 12.71 -13.03 1.30
C LYS A 197 13.95 -13.91 1.27
N GLU A 198 15.02 -13.53 1.98
CA GLU A 198 16.25 -14.32 2.10
C GLU A 198 15.99 -15.70 2.71
N ASN A 199 15.17 -15.77 3.76
CA ASN A 199 14.76 -17.04 4.36
C ASN A 199 13.98 -17.93 3.37
N PHE A 200 13.09 -17.36 2.55
CA PHE A 200 12.36 -18.10 1.53
C PHE A 200 13.27 -18.62 0.41
N VAL A 201 14.33 -17.88 0.05
CA VAL A 201 15.33 -18.35 -0.91
C VAL A 201 15.99 -19.64 -0.46
N GLN A 202 16.28 -19.77 0.85
CA GLN A 202 16.88 -20.98 1.41
C GLN A 202 15.95 -22.21 1.32
N MET A 203 14.63 -22.01 1.22
CA MET A 203 13.65 -23.08 1.06
C MET A 203 13.51 -23.51 -0.42
N ASN A 204 14.06 -22.75 -1.36
CA ASN A 204 13.99 -23.02 -2.79
C ASN A 204 15.27 -23.75 -3.24
N GLY A 205 15.28 -25.09 -3.13
CA GLY A 205 16.39 -25.95 -3.50
C GLY A 205 16.50 -26.19 -5.01
N GLY A 206 17.04 -25.23 -5.75
CA GLY A 206 17.41 -25.47 -7.17
C GLY A 206 18.68 -26.31 -7.27
N ILE A 207 18.71 -27.30 -8.17
CA ILE A 207 19.88 -28.11 -8.45
C ILE A 207 20.27 -27.98 -9.92
N LEU A 208 21.59 -28.01 -10.21
CA LEU A 208 22.11 -27.84 -11.58
C LEU A 208 21.63 -28.94 -12.54
N SER A 209 21.37 -30.14 -12.02
CA SER A 209 20.83 -31.24 -12.83
C SER A 209 19.42 -30.96 -13.38
N ALA A 210 18.63 -30.11 -12.74
CA ALA A 210 17.34 -29.68 -13.26
C ALA A 210 17.48 -28.78 -14.51
N LEU A 211 18.66 -28.17 -14.71
CA LEU A 211 19.02 -27.39 -15.88
C LEU A 211 19.75 -28.25 -16.95
N GLY A 212 19.87 -29.58 -16.73
CA GLY A 212 20.53 -30.48 -17.64
C GLY A 212 22.06 -30.37 -17.64
N ILE A 213 22.65 -29.71 -16.66
CA ILE A 213 24.10 -29.52 -16.53
C ILE A 213 24.62 -30.10 -15.21
N THR A 214 25.85 -30.58 -15.21
CA THR A 214 26.50 -31.15 -14.02
C THR A 214 27.49 -30.17 -13.36
N GLY A 215 27.81 -29.07 -14.02
CA GLY A 215 28.71 -28.00 -13.56
C GLY A 215 28.67 -26.80 -14.47
N ILE A 216 29.24 -25.68 -14.01
CA ILE A 216 29.46 -24.48 -14.82
C ILE A 216 30.88 -24.57 -15.39
N PRO A 217 31.08 -24.40 -16.71
CA PRO A 217 32.37 -24.50 -17.35
C PRO A 217 33.36 -23.41 -16.91
#